data_3240aadfde9d9f7fea81f58d5cad482e
#
_entry.id   3240aadfde9d9f7fea81f58d5cad482e
#
_cell.length_a   1.000
_cell.length_b   1.000
_cell.length_c   1.000
_cell.angle_alpha   90.00
_cell.angle_beta   90.00
_cell.angle_gamma   90.00
#
_symmetry.space_group_name_H-M   'P 1'
#
loop_
_entity.id
_entity.type
_entity.pdbx_description
1 polymer ?
#
loop_
_entity_poly.entity_id
_entity_poly.type
_entity_poly.pdbx_seq_one_letter_code
_entity_poly.pdbx_strand_id
1 'polypeptide(L)' 'MQQAIQTAALAQRIGYKSASIRTHVWRHGHFMGIKPIKAPNGRLLWPADTVERLTSSAGEVA' A
#
# COMPACT_ATOMS: atom_id res chain seq x y z
N MET A 1 -3.22 18.80 3.68
CA MET A 1 -2.64 18.33 2.43
C MET A 1 -2.30 16.85 2.54
N GLN A 2 -2.85 16.05 1.67
CA GLN A 2 -2.59 14.63 1.72
C GLN A 2 -1.24 14.30 1.10
N GLN A 3 -0.52 13.42 1.76
CA GLN A 3 0.75 12.94 1.24
C GLN A 3 0.60 11.49 0.87
N ALA A 4 1.02 11.17 -0.34
CA ALA A 4 1.08 9.79 -0.78
C ALA A 4 2.43 9.20 -0.39
N ILE A 5 2.45 7.89 -0.12
CA ILE A 5 3.69 7.20 0.21
C ILE A 5 4.04 6.21 -0.89
N GLN A 6 5.32 5.97 -1.05
CA GLN A 6 5.79 5.03 -2.07
C GLN A 6 5.60 3.60 -1.58
N THR A 7 5.57 2.68 -2.53
CA THR A 7 5.40 1.26 -2.21
C THR A 7 6.46 0.77 -1.24
N ALA A 8 7.71 1.18 -1.43
CA ALA A 8 8.78 0.75 -0.55
C ALA A 8 8.57 1.24 0.88
N ALA A 9 8.11 2.48 1.04
CA ALA A 9 7.83 3.02 2.36
C ALA A 9 6.65 2.31 3.01
N LEU A 10 5.61 2.03 2.23
CA LEU A 10 4.47 1.28 2.74
C LEU A 10 4.90 -0.11 3.20
N ALA A 11 5.66 -0.81 2.38
CA ALA A 11 6.12 -2.16 2.71
C ALA A 11 6.89 -2.18 4.01
N GLN A 12 7.77 -1.21 4.18
CA GLN A 12 8.59 -1.13 5.39
C GLN A 12 7.73 -0.93 6.63
N ARG A 13 6.70 -0.11 6.52
CA ARG A 13 5.85 0.20 7.66
C ARG A 13 4.94 -0.94 8.07
N ILE A 14 4.51 -1.75 7.12
CA ILE A 14 3.59 -2.86 7.42
C ILE A 14 4.31 -4.20 7.49
N GLY A 15 5.63 -4.22 7.31
CA GLY A 15 6.40 -5.45 7.41
C GLY A 15 6.29 -6.36 6.21
N TYR A 16 5.96 -5.82 5.05
CA TYR A 16 5.90 -6.57 3.81
C TYR A 16 7.09 -6.26 2.92
N LYS A 17 7.27 -7.08 1.90
CA LYS A 17 8.25 -6.79 0.86
C LYS A 17 7.57 -6.01 -0.26
N SER A 18 8.25 -5.01 -0.80
CA SER A 18 7.66 -4.20 -1.87
C SER A 18 7.32 -5.06 -3.09
N ALA A 19 8.10 -6.10 -3.35
CA ALA A 19 7.81 -7.01 -4.46
C ALA A 19 6.47 -7.72 -4.26
N SER A 20 6.15 -8.10 -3.04
CA SER A 20 4.88 -8.75 -2.73
C SER A 20 3.71 -7.82 -2.97
N ILE A 21 3.84 -6.56 -2.55
CA ILE A 21 2.79 -5.57 -2.76
C ILE A 21 2.56 -5.35 -4.25
N ARG A 22 3.64 -5.23 -5.01
CA ARG A 22 3.52 -5.04 -6.46
C ARG A 22 2.84 -6.21 -7.13
N THR A 23 3.16 -7.43 -6.70
CA THR A 23 2.55 -8.63 -7.25
C THR A 23 1.05 -8.65 -6.99
N HIS A 24 0.63 -8.30 -5.78
CA HIS A 24 -0.78 -8.22 -5.45
C HIS A 24 -1.51 -7.19 -6.32
N VAL A 25 -0.91 -6.02 -6.49
CA VAL A 25 -1.50 -4.98 -7.34
C VAL A 25 -1.59 -5.47 -8.77
N TRP A 26 -0.55 -6.13 -9.25
CA TRP A 26 -0.50 -6.60 -10.62
C TRP A 26 -1.57 -7.65 -10.89
N ARG A 27 -1.83 -8.52 -9.94
CA ARG A 27 -2.80 -9.60 -10.09
C ARG A 27 -4.23 -9.15 -9.86
N HIS A 28 -4.45 -8.28 -8.90
CA HIS A 28 -5.79 -7.94 -8.44
C HIS A 28 -6.18 -6.49 -8.68
N GLY A 29 -5.22 -5.63 -9.03
CA GLY A 29 -5.48 -4.21 -9.20
C GLY A 29 -5.52 -3.43 -7.90
N HIS A 30 -5.31 -4.11 -6.77
CA HIS A 30 -5.30 -3.48 -5.46
C HIS A 30 -4.51 -4.34 -4.49
N PHE A 31 -4.22 -3.77 -3.33
CA PHE A 31 -3.57 -4.49 -2.25
C PHE A 31 -4.46 -4.38 -1.02
N MET A 32 -5.00 -5.51 -0.58
CA MET A 32 -5.92 -5.59 0.57
C MET A 32 -7.08 -4.60 0.47
N GLY A 33 -7.62 -4.46 -0.73
CA GLY A 33 -8.77 -3.61 -0.98
C GLY A 33 -8.44 -2.14 -1.20
N ILE A 34 -7.17 -1.76 -1.15
CA ILE A 34 -6.76 -0.38 -1.33
C ILE A 34 -6.10 -0.24 -2.70
N LYS A 35 -6.63 0.67 -3.51
CA LYS A 35 -6.08 0.91 -4.84
C LYS A 35 -4.93 1.90 -4.77
N PRO A 36 -3.80 1.61 -5.41
CA PRO A 36 -2.70 2.56 -5.45
C PRO A 36 -2.97 3.68 -6.45
N ILE A 37 -2.24 4.75 -6.29
CA ILE A 37 -2.27 5.88 -7.22
C ILE A 37 -1.05 5.75 -8.12
N LYS A 38 -1.29 5.73 -9.42
CA LYS A 38 -0.17 5.63 -10.36
C LYS A 38 0.36 7.02 -10.67
N ALA A 39 1.60 7.27 -10.32
CA ALA A 39 2.23 8.55 -10.57
C ALA A 39 2.66 8.66 -12.04
N PRO A 40 2.83 9.90 -12.55
CA PRO A 40 3.26 10.09 -13.93
C PRO A 40 4.59 9.43 -14.28
N ASN A 41 5.45 9.24 -13.30
CA ASN A 41 6.74 8.58 -13.51
C ASN A 41 6.64 7.05 -13.50
N GLY A 42 5.43 6.49 -13.46
CA GLY A 42 5.23 5.06 -13.47
C GLY A 42 5.30 4.39 -12.10
N ARG A 43 5.55 5.14 -11.06
CA ARG A 43 5.63 4.59 -9.71
C ARG A 43 4.25 4.50 -9.08
N LEU A 44 4.10 3.54 -8.18
CA LEU A 44 2.86 3.40 -7.43
C LEU A 44 2.98 4.18 -6.13
N LEU A 45 1.96 4.98 -5.86
CA LEU A 45 1.85 5.72 -4.62
C LEU A 45 0.61 5.25 -3.87
N TRP A 46 0.62 5.37 -2.57
CA TRP A 46 -0.48 4.93 -1.73
C TRP A 46 -1.01 6.10 -0.91
N PRO A 47 -2.32 6.14 -0.66
CA PRO A 47 -2.87 7.18 0.22
C PRO A 47 -2.17 7.18 1.57
N ALA A 48 -2.08 8.35 2.17
CA ALA A 48 -1.34 8.49 3.42
C ALA A 48 -1.93 7.64 4.55
N ASP A 49 -3.23 7.35 4.49
CA ASP A 49 -3.91 6.57 5.53
C ASP A 49 -3.85 5.06 5.28
N THR A 50 -3.14 4.62 4.24
CA THR A 50 -3.07 3.20 3.92
C THR A 50 -2.49 2.38 5.06
N VAL A 51 -1.39 2.85 5.65
CA VAL A 51 -0.76 2.14 6.76
C VAL A 51 -1.72 1.99 7.92
N GLU A 52 -2.43 3.05 8.23
CA GLU A 52 -3.38 3.05 9.33
C GLU A 52 -4.51 2.06 9.07
N ARG A 53 -5.02 2.02 7.86
CA ARG A 53 -6.09 1.10 7.49
C ARG A 53 -5.65 -0.35 7.60
N LEU A 54 -4.46 -0.65 7.11
CA LEU A 54 -3.96 -2.01 7.12
C LEU A 54 -3.63 -2.48 8.53
N THR A 55 -3.05 -1.62 9.35
CA THR A 55 -2.74 -1.99 10.72
C THR A 55 -3.98 -2.10 11.57
N SER A 56 -4.99 -1.28 11.34
CA SER A 56 -6.25 -1.40 12.05
C SER A 56 -6.94 -2.72 11.75
N SER A 57 -6.97 -3.12 10.50
CA SER A 57 -7.55 -4.41 10.12
C SER A 57 -6.81 -5.55 10.77
N ALA A 58 -5.49 -5.50 10.79
CA ALA A 58 -4.69 -6.55 11.42
C ALA A 58 -4.95 -6.62 12.93
N GLY A 59 -5.13 -5.46 13.55
CA GLY A 59 -5.41 -5.40 14.96
C GLY A 59 -6.75 -6.02 15.33
N GLU A 60 -7.72 -5.90 14.46
CA GLU A 60 -9.05 -6.46 14.73
C GLU A 60 -9.08 -7.98 14.69
N VAL A 61 -8.16 -8.56 13.96
CA VAL A 61 -8.12 -10.01 13.82
C VAL A 61 -7.60 -10.70 15.06
N ALA A 62 -6.84 -10.01 15.83
CA ALA A 62 -6.18 -10.57 17.02
C ALA A 62 -7.14 -11.00 18.14
#